data_c6638ca8d99b426336b051e6dba7fb42
#
_entry.id   c6638ca8d99b426336b051e6dba7fb42
#
_cell.length_a   1.000
_cell.length_b   1.000
_cell.length_c   1.000
_cell.angle_alpha   90.00
_cell.angle_beta   90.00
_cell.angle_gamma   90.00
#
_symmetry.space_group_name_H-M   'P 1'
#
loop_
_entity.id
_entity.type
_entity.pdbx_description
1 polymer ?
#
loop_
_entity_poly.entity_id
_entity_poly.type
_entity_poly.pdbx_seq_one_letter_code
_entity_poly.pdbx_strand_id
1 'polypeptide(L)'
;MAETCPTAPDHIEGVDALIKQVQKAQSQSDARVISNKMWELWTDAPDARSQTLLDRGMARREAWDLSGALDDFNQLVEYCPDYAEGYNQRAFVNYLRQDFDAALRDLNVTIEMSPNHIGALSGRALSLLGLRRLEDARAALSEALELNPWLSERDLLEPGGLLEPPGEDI
;
A
#
# COMPACT_ATOMS: atom_id res chain seq x y z
N MET A 1 -13.24 23.94 20.34
CA MET A 1 -13.38 23.66 18.89
C MET A 1 -12.70 22.34 18.65
N ALA A 2 -13.35 21.40 17.95
CA ALA A 2 -12.67 20.15 17.58
C ALA A 2 -11.52 20.52 16.64
N GLU A 3 -10.30 20.03 16.94
CA GLU A 3 -9.17 20.17 16.04
C GLU A 3 -9.48 19.40 14.76
N THR A 4 -9.44 20.09 13.63
CA THR A 4 -9.58 19.46 12.30
C THR A 4 -8.20 19.10 11.78
N CYS A 5 -8.09 17.95 11.13
CA CYS A 5 -6.86 17.54 10.50
C CYS A 5 -6.42 18.56 9.44
N PRO A 6 -5.16 19.00 9.43
CA PRO A 6 -4.62 19.83 8.35
C PRO A 6 -4.59 19.07 7.02
N THR A 7 -4.43 19.80 5.92
CA THR A 7 -4.18 19.18 4.61
C THR A 7 -2.92 18.31 4.65
N ALA A 8 -3.02 17.11 4.09
CA ALA A 8 -1.88 16.21 4.00
C ALA A 8 -0.75 16.83 3.15
N PRO A 9 0.53 16.58 3.48
CA PRO A 9 1.65 17.01 2.66
C PRO A 9 1.54 16.48 1.23
N ASP A 10 1.82 17.34 0.25
CA ASP A 10 1.84 16.94 -1.16
C ASP A 10 3.24 16.43 -1.53
N HIS A 11 3.32 15.13 -1.76
CA HIS A 11 4.55 14.45 -2.14
C HIS A 11 4.51 13.84 -3.56
N ILE A 12 3.52 14.23 -4.39
CA ILE A 12 3.31 13.65 -5.72
C ILE A 12 4.58 13.72 -6.57
N GLU A 13 5.19 14.90 -6.69
CA GLU A 13 6.42 15.07 -7.49
C GLU A 13 7.59 14.25 -6.94
N GLY A 14 7.72 14.17 -5.62
CA GLY A 14 8.76 13.39 -4.95
C GLY A 14 8.59 11.89 -5.22
N VAL A 15 7.37 11.37 -5.10
CA VAL A 15 7.05 9.97 -5.39
C VAL A 15 7.29 9.65 -6.86
N ASP A 16 6.83 10.50 -7.78
CA ASP A 16 7.02 10.30 -9.23
C ASP A 16 8.51 10.28 -9.61
N ALA A 17 9.32 11.13 -8.99
CA ALA A 17 10.77 11.12 -9.18
C ALA A 17 11.42 9.82 -8.68
N LEU A 18 10.98 9.29 -7.54
CA LEU A 18 11.46 8.03 -6.99
C LEU A 18 11.00 6.82 -7.83
N ILE A 19 9.80 6.85 -8.38
CA ILE A 19 9.31 5.83 -9.32
C ILE A 19 10.24 5.75 -10.56
N LYS A 20 10.58 6.89 -11.15
CA LYS A 20 11.52 6.94 -12.27
C LYS A 20 12.92 6.40 -11.91
N GLN A 21 13.33 6.56 -10.65
CA GLN A 21 14.60 6.01 -10.16
C GLN A 21 14.51 4.50 -9.95
N VAL A 22 13.45 3.98 -9.31
CA VAL A 22 13.32 2.54 -9.05
C VAL A 22 13.17 1.73 -10.34
N GLN A 23 12.53 2.28 -11.37
CA GLN A 23 12.45 1.67 -12.70
C GLN A 23 13.82 1.52 -13.37
N LYS A 24 14.80 2.34 -13.01
CA LYS A 24 16.17 2.34 -13.53
C LYS A 24 17.17 1.69 -12.58
N ALA A 25 16.74 1.17 -11.44
CA ALA A 25 17.60 0.53 -10.47
C ALA A 25 18.34 -0.67 -11.11
N GLN A 26 19.57 -0.89 -10.70
CA GLN A 26 20.42 -1.96 -11.26
C GLN A 26 20.47 -3.20 -10.37
N SER A 27 19.93 -3.11 -9.16
CA SER A 27 19.90 -4.20 -8.19
C SER A 27 18.69 -4.13 -7.28
N GLN A 28 18.33 -5.27 -6.69
CA GLN A 28 17.29 -5.34 -5.64
C GLN A 28 17.64 -4.46 -4.44
N SER A 29 18.92 -4.33 -4.10
CA SER A 29 19.38 -3.48 -3.00
C SER A 29 19.12 -2.01 -3.28
N ASP A 30 19.45 -1.54 -4.50
CA ASP A 30 19.19 -0.15 -4.90
C ASP A 30 17.70 0.15 -4.92
N ALA A 31 16.90 -0.75 -5.49
CA ALA A 31 15.46 -0.62 -5.55
C ALA A 31 14.84 -0.54 -4.13
N ARG A 32 15.35 -1.31 -3.17
CA ARG A 32 14.90 -1.27 -1.78
C ARG A 32 15.19 0.08 -1.12
N VAL A 33 16.37 0.64 -1.34
CA VAL A 33 16.72 1.98 -0.81
C VAL A 33 15.78 3.04 -1.36
N ILE A 34 15.47 2.97 -2.67
CA ILE A 34 14.55 3.92 -3.30
C ILE A 34 13.13 3.72 -2.76
N SER A 35 12.68 2.49 -2.63
CA SER A 35 11.35 2.17 -2.08
C SER A 35 11.17 2.66 -0.65
N ASN A 36 12.21 2.56 0.20
CA ASN A 36 12.15 3.09 1.56
C ASN A 36 11.93 4.61 1.57
N LYS A 37 12.55 5.35 0.63
CA LYS A 37 12.31 6.80 0.50
C LYS A 37 10.86 7.12 0.09
N MET A 38 10.22 6.29 -0.73
CA MET A 38 8.79 6.46 -1.03
C MET A 38 7.94 6.26 0.23
N TRP A 39 8.27 5.25 1.04
CA TRP A 39 7.58 5.01 2.32
C TRP A 39 7.74 6.19 3.29
N GLU A 40 8.91 6.82 3.36
CA GLU A 40 9.11 8.03 4.17
C GLU A 40 8.16 9.16 3.75
N LEU A 41 7.92 9.33 2.43
CA LEU A 41 6.99 10.34 1.91
C LEU A 41 5.53 9.99 2.23
N TRP A 42 5.11 8.73 2.04
CA TRP A 42 3.73 8.32 2.32
C TRP A 42 3.39 8.36 3.81
N THR A 43 4.36 8.07 4.68
CA THR A 43 4.18 8.06 6.13
C THR A 43 4.42 9.42 6.80
N ASP A 44 4.58 10.48 6.02
CA ASP A 44 4.64 11.87 6.50
C ASP A 44 3.19 12.36 6.73
N ALA A 45 2.72 12.24 7.97
CA ALA A 45 1.35 12.56 8.32
C ALA A 45 1.10 14.07 8.47
N PRO A 46 -0.15 14.53 8.30
CA PRO A 46 -0.50 15.96 8.30
C PRO A 46 -0.09 16.76 9.53
N ASP A 47 -0.07 16.13 10.70
CA ASP A 47 0.31 16.78 11.97
C ASP A 47 0.81 15.77 13.02
N ALA A 48 1.22 16.28 14.18
CA ALA A 48 1.75 15.45 15.26
C ALA A 48 0.73 14.44 15.81
N ARG A 49 -0.58 14.75 15.80
CA ARG A 49 -1.63 13.85 16.26
C ARG A 49 -1.81 12.68 15.30
N SER A 50 -1.95 12.97 14.03
CA SER A 50 -2.06 11.95 12.98
C SER A 50 -0.79 11.10 12.88
N GLN A 51 0.40 11.72 13.01
CA GLN A 51 1.66 10.97 13.05
C GLN A 51 1.72 10.01 14.25
N THR A 52 1.28 10.44 15.44
CA THR A 52 1.23 9.58 16.63
C THR A 52 0.29 8.38 16.42
N LEU A 53 -0.88 8.59 15.82
CA LEU A 53 -1.81 7.50 15.50
C LEU A 53 -1.22 6.52 14.48
N LEU A 54 -0.58 7.05 13.44
CA LEU A 54 0.08 6.26 12.41
C LEU A 54 1.19 5.39 13.00
N ASP A 55 2.14 5.99 13.71
CA ASP A 55 3.30 5.31 14.27
C ASP A 55 2.89 4.24 15.29
N ARG A 56 1.92 4.56 16.16
CA ARG A 56 1.41 3.62 17.15
C ARG A 56 0.68 2.45 16.50
N GLY A 57 -0.16 2.71 15.50
CA GLY A 57 -0.85 1.68 14.74
C GLY A 57 0.13 0.74 14.02
N MET A 58 1.17 1.30 13.40
CA MET A 58 2.22 0.52 12.75
C MET A 58 2.99 -0.35 13.75
N ALA A 59 3.40 0.21 14.89
CA ALA A 59 4.08 -0.54 15.95
C ALA A 59 3.22 -1.69 16.50
N ARG A 60 1.91 -1.46 16.72
CA ARG A 60 0.97 -2.50 17.14
C ARG A 60 0.82 -3.60 16.08
N ARG A 61 0.71 -3.24 14.82
CA ARG A 61 0.66 -4.21 13.72
C ARG A 61 1.91 -5.09 13.71
N GLU A 62 3.10 -4.50 13.85
CA GLU A 62 4.37 -5.23 13.93
C GLU A 62 4.42 -6.19 15.13
N ALA A 63 3.82 -5.80 16.24
CA ALA A 63 3.68 -6.62 17.43
C ALA A 63 2.51 -7.63 17.35
N TRP A 64 1.82 -7.76 16.20
CA TRP A 64 0.63 -8.60 16.00
C TRP A 64 -0.58 -8.24 16.88
N ASP A 65 -0.60 -7.05 17.50
CA ASP A 65 -1.80 -6.47 18.08
C ASP A 65 -2.67 -5.87 16.97
N LEU A 66 -3.27 -6.74 16.15
CA LEU A 66 -4.05 -6.32 15.00
C LEU A 66 -5.32 -5.57 15.38
N SER A 67 -5.89 -5.89 16.54
CA SER A 67 -7.08 -5.17 17.04
C SER A 67 -6.73 -3.74 17.46
N GLY A 68 -5.67 -3.58 18.25
CA GLY A 68 -5.20 -2.25 18.65
C GLY A 68 -4.70 -1.41 17.48
N ALA A 69 -4.04 -2.04 16.49
CA ALA A 69 -3.64 -1.36 15.26
C ALA A 69 -4.86 -0.85 14.47
N LEU A 70 -5.91 -1.69 14.35
CA LEU A 70 -7.14 -1.31 13.68
C LEU A 70 -7.85 -0.13 14.36
N ASP A 71 -7.88 -0.12 15.70
CA ASP A 71 -8.44 0.99 16.48
C ASP A 71 -7.68 2.30 16.23
N ASP A 72 -6.35 2.25 16.15
CA ASP A 72 -5.54 3.44 15.86
C ASP A 72 -5.77 3.94 14.43
N PHE A 73 -5.82 3.06 13.46
CA PHE A 73 -6.06 3.46 12.06
C PHE A 73 -7.52 3.90 11.82
N ASN A 74 -8.50 3.37 12.55
CA ASN A 74 -9.86 3.89 12.52
C ASN A 74 -9.90 5.34 13.03
N GLN A 75 -9.22 5.65 14.15
CA GLN A 75 -9.11 7.02 14.66
C GLN A 75 -8.36 7.92 13.66
N LEU A 76 -7.32 7.39 12.98
CA LEU A 76 -6.56 8.16 12.00
C LEU A 76 -7.42 8.55 10.80
N VAL A 77 -8.16 7.63 10.19
CA VAL A 77 -9.01 7.93 9.02
C VAL A 77 -10.23 8.79 9.39
N GLU A 78 -10.75 8.67 10.63
CA GLU A 78 -11.80 9.54 11.13
C GLU A 78 -11.28 10.97 11.32
N TYR A 79 -10.08 11.13 11.86
CA TYR A 79 -9.47 12.43 12.10
C TYR A 79 -8.96 13.08 10.81
N CYS A 80 -8.31 12.31 9.93
CA CYS A 80 -7.70 12.77 8.67
C CYS A 80 -8.28 11.99 7.47
N PRO A 81 -9.53 12.24 7.07
CA PRO A 81 -10.18 11.50 5.98
C PRO A 81 -9.52 11.71 4.60
N ASP A 82 -8.70 12.76 4.45
CA ASP A 82 -7.99 13.08 3.19
C ASP A 82 -6.51 12.61 3.22
N TYR A 83 -6.12 11.79 4.19
CA TYR A 83 -4.78 11.22 4.28
C TYR A 83 -4.77 9.77 3.81
N ALA A 84 -4.27 9.54 2.60
CA ALA A 84 -4.31 8.25 1.92
C ALA A 84 -3.65 7.11 2.71
N GLU A 85 -2.52 7.38 3.38
CA GLU A 85 -1.78 6.35 4.12
C GLU A 85 -2.56 5.79 5.30
N GLY A 86 -3.46 6.54 5.92
CA GLY A 86 -4.34 6.04 6.96
C GLY A 86 -5.18 4.84 6.48
N TYR A 87 -5.75 4.96 5.30
CA TYR A 87 -6.51 3.87 4.66
C TYR A 87 -5.60 2.71 4.24
N ASN A 88 -4.44 3.00 3.67
CA ASN A 88 -3.48 1.97 3.26
C ASN A 88 -3.03 1.10 4.45
N GLN A 89 -2.71 1.70 5.58
CA GLN A 89 -2.30 0.98 6.79
C GLN A 89 -3.47 0.19 7.41
N ARG A 90 -4.69 0.74 7.40
CA ARG A 90 -5.89 0.02 7.84
C ARG A 90 -6.18 -1.19 6.94
N ALA A 91 -6.02 -1.02 5.64
CA ALA A 91 -6.13 -2.10 4.68
C ALA A 91 -5.12 -3.22 4.94
N PHE A 92 -3.88 -2.86 5.25
CA PHE A 92 -2.87 -3.87 5.57
C PHE A 92 -3.23 -4.68 6.82
N VAL A 93 -3.75 -4.06 7.86
CA VAL A 93 -4.25 -4.78 9.04
C VAL A 93 -5.41 -5.71 8.67
N ASN A 94 -6.37 -5.25 7.86
CA ASN A 94 -7.49 -6.07 7.41
C ASN A 94 -7.02 -7.25 6.54
N TYR A 95 -6.02 -7.03 5.68
CA TYR A 95 -5.38 -8.10 4.92
C TYR A 95 -4.77 -9.17 5.83
N LEU A 96 -4.02 -8.78 6.86
CA LEU A 96 -3.44 -9.71 7.84
C LEU A 96 -4.51 -10.50 8.63
N ARG A 97 -5.67 -9.89 8.84
CA ARG A 97 -6.85 -10.54 9.44
C ARG A 97 -7.64 -11.40 8.46
N GLN A 98 -7.21 -11.45 7.20
CA GLN A 98 -7.90 -12.13 6.09
C GLN A 98 -9.30 -11.54 5.77
N ASP A 99 -9.57 -10.30 6.21
CA ASP A 99 -10.73 -9.54 5.76
C ASP A 99 -10.37 -8.79 4.46
N PHE A 100 -10.27 -9.57 3.38
CA PHE A 100 -9.82 -9.06 2.09
C PHE A 100 -10.80 -8.06 1.46
N ASP A 101 -12.10 -8.18 1.74
CA ASP A 101 -13.10 -7.23 1.27
C ASP A 101 -12.94 -5.86 1.95
N ALA A 102 -12.70 -5.84 3.25
CA ALA A 102 -12.40 -4.61 3.97
C ALA A 102 -11.08 -3.98 3.50
N ALA A 103 -10.04 -4.81 3.33
CA ALA A 103 -8.76 -4.37 2.78
C ALA A 103 -8.94 -3.73 1.40
N LEU A 104 -9.67 -4.38 0.50
CA LEU A 104 -9.88 -3.91 -0.87
C LEU A 104 -10.63 -2.56 -0.92
N ARG A 105 -11.62 -2.34 -0.04
CA ARG A 105 -12.32 -1.05 0.06
C ARG A 105 -11.35 0.09 0.39
N ASP A 106 -10.52 -0.09 1.40
CA ASP A 106 -9.55 0.93 1.83
C ASP A 106 -8.43 1.16 0.80
N LEU A 107 -7.95 0.10 0.15
CA LEU A 107 -6.96 0.20 -0.92
C LEU A 107 -7.48 0.97 -2.12
N ASN A 108 -8.74 0.79 -2.49
CA ASN A 108 -9.35 1.57 -3.57
C ASN A 108 -9.42 3.06 -3.19
N VAL A 109 -9.77 3.40 -1.95
CA VAL A 109 -9.73 4.79 -1.45
C VAL A 109 -8.31 5.35 -1.53
N THR A 110 -7.31 4.58 -1.10
CA THR A 110 -5.90 5.00 -1.16
C THR A 110 -5.47 5.29 -2.60
N ILE A 111 -5.81 4.42 -3.54
CA ILE A 111 -5.43 4.55 -4.95
C ILE A 111 -6.19 5.73 -5.62
N GLU A 112 -7.43 5.99 -5.22
CA GLU A 112 -8.18 7.16 -5.70
C GLU A 112 -7.50 8.46 -5.28
N MET A 113 -7.00 8.56 -4.04
CA MET A 113 -6.27 9.72 -3.53
C MET A 113 -4.83 9.80 -4.05
N SER A 114 -4.18 8.66 -4.23
CA SER A 114 -2.77 8.53 -4.60
C SER A 114 -2.59 7.41 -5.63
N PRO A 115 -2.84 7.68 -6.94
CA PRO A 115 -2.83 6.67 -7.99
C PRO A 115 -1.51 5.90 -8.13
N ASN A 116 -0.39 6.51 -7.79
CA ASN A 116 0.94 5.93 -7.88
C ASN A 116 1.43 5.34 -6.54
N HIS A 117 0.53 5.09 -5.59
CA HIS A 117 0.86 4.46 -4.32
C HIS A 117 1.14 2.97 -4.51
N ILE A 118 2.39 2.62 -4.78
CA ILE A 118 2.82 1.26 -5.14
C ILE A 118 2.42 0.24 -4.07
N GLY A 119 2.55 0.59 -2.78
CA GLY A 119 2.14 -0.29 -1.68
C GLY A 119 0.65 -0.62 -1.71
N ALA A 120 -0.21 0.35 -2.07
CA ALA A 120 -1.65 0.12 -2.19
C ALA A 120 -1.99 -0.70 -3.45
N LEU A 121 -1.31 -0.47 -4.56
CA LEU A 121 -1.49 -1.26 -5.78
C LEU A 121 -1.09 -2.73 -5.57
N SER A 122 0.04 -2.98 -4.93
CA SER A 122 0.48 -4.33 -4.55
C SER A 122 -0.49 -4.96 -3.54
N GLY A 123 -0.90 -4.23 -2.51
CA GLY A 123 -1.90 -4.69 -1.53
C GLY A 123 -3.24 -5.05 -2.17
N ARG A 124 -3.68 -4.29 -3.17
CA ARG A 124 -4.89 -4.59 -3.96
C ARG A 124 -4.76 -5.93 -4.68
N ALA A 125 -3.62 -6.18 -5.33
CA ALA A 125 -3.36 -7.45 -6.00
C ALA A 125 -3.40 -8.63 -5.02
N LEU A 126 -2.75 -8.50 -3.86
CA LEU A 126 -2.74 -9.55 -2.83
C LEU A 126 -4.12 -9.79 -2.21
N SER A 127 -4.91 -8.74 -2.00
CA SER A 127 -6.28 -8.85 -1.48
C SER A 127 -7.21 -9.54 -2.49
N LEU A 128 -7.09 -9.22 -3.78
CA LEU A 128 -7.81 -9.87 -4.87
C LEU A 128 -7.43 -11.35 -5.00
N LEU A 129 -6.13 -11.68 -4.82
CA LEU A 129 -5.67 -13.05 -4.76
C LEU A 129 -6.30 -13.80 -3.57
N GLY A 130 -6.38 -13.18 -2.40
CA GLY A 130 -7.06 -13.74 -1.23
C GLY A 130 -8.55 -14.04 -1.48
N LEU A 131 -9.21 -13.21 -2.28
CA LEU A 131 -10.61 -13.39 -2.72
C LEU A 131 -10.75 -14.38 -3.89
N ARG A 132 -9.67 -14.99 -4.34
CA ARG A 132 -9.65 -15.88 -5.52
C ARG A 132 -10.04 -15.20 -6.83
N ARG A 133 -9.95 -13.89 -6.91
CA ARG A 133 -10.20 -13.09 -8.12
C ARG A 133 -8.90 -13.00 -8.94
N LEU A 134 -8.49 -14.13 -9.52
CA LEU A 134 -7.14 -14.29 -10.09
C LEU A 134 -6.86 -13.36 -11.29
N GLU A 135 -7.82 -13.16 -12.17
CA GLU A 135 -7.68 -12.26 -13.31
C GLU A 135 -7.45 -10.80 -12.86
N ASP A 136 -8.29 -10.34 -11.93
CA ASP A 136 -8.20 -8.99 -11.37
C ASP A 136 -6.89 -8.82 -10.58
N ALA A 137 -6.48 -9.84 -9.81
CA ALA A 137 -5.23 -9.84 -9.06
C ALA A 137 -4.02 -9.74 -10.00
N ARG A 138 -4.03 -10.47 -11.11
CA ARG A 138 -2.99 -10.44 -12.13
C ARG A 138 -2.88 -9.05 -12.76
N ALA A 139 -4.01 -8.47 -13.16
CA ALA A 139 -4.05 -7.11 -13.72
C ALA A 139 -3.51 -6.07 -12.72
N ALA A 140 -3.97 -6.13 -11.46
CA ALA A 140 -3.52 -5.21 -10.41
C ALA A 140 -2.02 -5.35 -10.10
N LEU A 141 -1.49 -6.58 -10.08
CA LEU A 141 -0.05 -6.80 -9.87
C LEU A 141 0.78 -6.28 -11.05
N SER A 142 0.32 -6.49 -12.27
CA SER A 142 0.99 -5.96 -13.47
C SER A 142 1.08 -4.43 -13.42
N GLU A 143 0.01 -3.74 -13.01
CA GLU A 143 0.00 -2.29 -12.81
C GLU A 143 1.03 -1.84 -11.75
N ALA A 144 1.11 -2.53 -10.62
CA ALA A 144 2.10 -2.25 -9.59
C ALA A 144 3.55 -2.45 -10.09
N LEU A 145 3.79 -3.50 -10.88
CA LEU A 145 5.10 -3.82 -11.44
C LEU A 145 5.54 -2.86 -12.55
N GLU A 146 4.62 -2.22 -13.26
CA GLU A 146 4.97 -1.11 -14.18
C GLU A 146 5.63 0.05 -13.45
N LEU A 147 5.18 0.34 -12.21
CA LEU A 147 5.76 1.40 -11.37
C LEU A 147 7.03 0.94 -10.65
N ASN A 148 7.04 -0.29 -10.14
CA ASN A 148 8.19 -0.86 -9.46
C ASN A 148 8.43 -2.34 -9.87
N PRO A 149 9.30 -2.58 -10.85
CA PRO A 149 9.57 -3.94 -11.35
C PRO A 149 10.33 -4.83 -10.34
N TRP A 150 10.73 -4.26 -9.21
CA TRP A 150 11.50 -4.96 -8.17
C TRP A 150 10.64 -5.47 -7.00
N LEU A 151 9.31 -5.32 -7.07
CA LEU A 151 8.43 -5.89 -6.05
C LEU A 151 8.64 -7.40 -5.92
N SER A 152 8.67 -7.90 -4.68
CA SER A 152 8.81 -9.34 -4.41
C SER A 152 7.63 -10.14 -4.95
N GLU A 153 6.47 -9.52 -5.03
CA GLU A 153 5.22 -10.11 -5.54
C GLU A 153 5.29 -10.47 -7.02
N ARG A 154 6.30 -10.00 -7.76
CA ARG A 154 6.54 -10.40 -9.16
C ARG A 154 6.63 -11.92 -9.33
N ASP A 155 7.13 -12.61 -8.31
CA ASP A 155 7.30 -14.08 -8.34
C ASP A 155 5.93 -14.80 -8.44
N LEU A 156 4.84 -14.13 -8.10
CA LEU A 156 3.48 -14.67 -8.29
C LEU A 156 3.10 -14.82 -9.77
N LEU A 157 3.70 -14.05 -10.66
CA LEU A 157 3.47 -14.11 -12.13
C LEU A 157 4.43 -15.06 -12.86
N GLU A 158 5.49 -15.50 -12.20
CA GLU A 158 6.49 -16.41 -12.77
C GLU A 158 5.91 -17.83 -12.94
N PRO A 159 6.53 -18.68 -13.76
CA PRO A 159 6.13 -20.07 -13.91
C PRO A 159 6.02 -20.80 -12.56
N GLY A 160 4.86 -21.38 -12.28
CA GLY A 160 4.54 -22.01 -10.99
C GLY A 160 4.02 -21.06 -9.92
N GLY A 161 3.95 -19.75 -10.17
CA GLY A 161 3.33 -18.76 -9.26
C GLY A 161 1.81 -18.80 -9.28
N LEU A 162 1.19 -18.32 -8.19
CA LEU A 162 -0.28 -18.35 -8.03
C LEU A 162 -1.03 -17.50 -9.07
N LEU A 163 -0.37 -16.53 -9.68
CA LEU A 163 -0.91 -15.63 -10.71
C LEU A 163 -0.25 -15.88 -12.07
N GLU A 164 0.40 -17.03 -12.27
CA GLU A 164 0.94 -17.40 -13.58
C GLU A 164 -0.15 -17.20 -14.66
N PRO A 165 0.14 -16.49 -15.77
CA PRO A 165 -0.80 -16.37 -16.86
C PRO A 165 -1.17 -17.74 -17.43
N PRO A 166 -2.43 -17.99 -17.84
CA PRO A 166 -2.78 -19.22 -18.52
C PRO A 166 -1.89 -19.34 -19.78
N GLY A 167 -1.32 -20.53 -19.99
CA GLY A 167 -0.52 -20.79 -21.18
C GLY A 167 -1.33 -20.50 -22.44
N GLU A 168 -0.68 -19.95 -23.46
CA GLU A 168 -1.30 -19.88 -24.78
C GLU A 168 -1.53 -21.32 -25.26
N ASP A 169 -2.79 -21.68 -25.49
CA ASP A 169 -3.15 -22.94 -26.13
C ASP A 169 -2.54 -22.93 -27.54
N ILE A 170 -1.51 -23.77 -27.73
CA ILE A 170 -0.83 -23.94 -29.02
C ILE A 170 -1.68 -24.86 -29.91
#